data_7d274af6e198635977dfee17fd069c7e
#
_entry.id   7d274af6e198635977dfee17fd069c7e
#
_cell.length_a   1.000
_cell.length_b   1.000
_cell.length_c   1.000
_cell.angle_alpha   90.00
_cell.angle_beta   90.00
_cell.angle_gamma   90.00
#
_symmetry.space_group_name_H-M   'P 1'
#
loop_
_entity.id
_entity.type
_entity.pdbx_description
1 polymer ?
#
loop_
_entity_poly.entity_id
_entity_poly.type
_entity_poly.pdbx_seq_one_letter_code
_entity_poly.pdbx_strand_id
1 'polypeptide(L)'
;MRFKITLSYNGAPFCGWQIQPHAPSVQQSLNDALSTLLREDIAVVGAGRTDTGVNAIDYVAHFDYDKSIDTAALKYKLNAILPPSIAIKNIEETDNDFHARFSARRREYIYHIHREKDPFAEQFSYQYSYPELDFDAMN
;
A
#
# COMPACT_ATOMS: atom_id res chain seq x y z
N MET A 1 8.68 -5.39 19.72
CA MET A 1 8.55 -6.38 18.62
C MET A 1 8.19 -5.65 17.32
N ARG A 2 8.71 -6.10 16.22
CA ARG A 2 8.42 -5.52 14.91
C ARG A 2 7.50 -6.43 14.11
N PHE A 3 6.50 -5.84 13.47
CA PHE A 3 5.51 -6.52 12.66
C PHE A 3 5.56 -6.01 11.23
N LYS A 4 5.56 -6.94 10.28
CA LYS A 4 5.50 -6.66 8.86
C LYS A 4 4.06 -6.79 8.39
N ILE A 5 3.60 -5.79 7.64
CA ILE A 5 2.28 -5.80 7.00
C ILE A 5 2.46 -5.87 5.49
N THR A 6 1.73 -6.77 4.85
CA THR A 6 1.57 -6.79 3.40
C THR A 6 0.15 -6.37 3.07
N LEU A 7 0.00 -5.38 2.20
CA LEU A 7 -1.29 -4.80 1.86
C LEU A 7 -1.39 -4.45 0.39
N SER A 8 -2.63 -4.26 -0.05
CA SER A 8 -2.95 -3.70 -1.36
C SER A 8 -3.80 -2.46 -1.19
N TYR A 9 -3.67 -1.49 -2.07
CA TYR A 9 -4.56 -0.34 -2.07
C TYR A 9 -4.85 0.19 -3.47
N ASN A 10 -6.08 0.65 -3.63
CA ASN A 10 -6.50 1.46 -4.77
C ASN A 10 -6.19 2.91 -4.42
N GLY A 11 -5.28 3.52 -5.16
CA GLY A 11 -4.79 4.88 -4.86
C GLY A 11 -5.74 6.00 -5.23
N ALA A 12 -6.86 5.72 -5.93
CA ALA A 12 -7.77 6.75 -6.42
C ALA A 12 -8.26 7.72 -5.33
N PRO A 13 -8.67 7.25 -4.10
CA PRO A 13 -9.12 8.17 -3.05
C PRO A 13 -7.98 8.86 -2.28
N PHE A 14 -6.71 8.57 -2.59
CA PHE A 14 -5.59 9.01 -1.79
C PHE A 14 -4.64 9.95 -2.54
N CYS A 15 -3.98 10.83 -1.79
CA CYS A 15 -2.88 11.65 -2.27
C CYS A 15 -1.55 10.96 -2.02
N GLY A 16 -1.43 9.70 -2.44
CA GLY A 16 -0.26 8.86 -2.28
C GLY A 16 -0.20 8.11 -0.95
N TRP A 17 0.91 7.41 -0.76
CA TRP A 17 1.18 6.65 0.46
C TRP A 17 1.40 7.55 1.67
N GLN A 18 2.27 8.56 1.53
CA GLN A 18 2.82 9.30 2.66
C GLN A 18 1.86 10.32 3.24
N ILE A 19 1.83 10.42 4.58
CA ILE A 19 1.12 11.44 5.32
C ILE A 19 1.52 12.83 4.84
N GLN A 20 0.51 13.64 4.55
CA GLN A 20 0.65 15.04 4.15
C GLN A 20 -0.34 15.89 4.93
N PRO A 21 -0.02 17.17 5.20
CA PRO A 21 -0.99 18.09 5.78
C PRO A 21 -2.19 18.25 4.85
N HIS A 22 -3.40 18.14 5.40
CA HIS A 22 -4.66 18.41 4.70
C HIS A 22 -4.97 17.51 3.48
N ALA A 23 -4.34 16.34 3.38
CA ALA A 23 -4.59 15.41 2.28
C ALA A 23 -4.72 13.97 2.78
N PRO A 24 -5.67 13.17 2.27
CA PRO A 24 -5.81 11.78 2.66
C PRO A 24 -4.65 10.94 2.12
N SER A 25 -4.11 10.05 2.95
CA SER A 25 -3.04 9.14 2.57
C SER A 25 -3.29 7.74 3.10
N VAL A 26 -2.69 6.75 2.45
CA VAL A 26 -2.79 5.35 2.89
C VAL A 26 -2.14 5.19 4.27
N GLN A 27 -0.98 5.80 4.48
CA GLN A 27 -0.27 5.75 5.75
C GLN A 27 -1.10 6.30 6.91
N GLN A 28 -1.79 7.42 6.71
CA GLN A 28 -2.65 8.00 7.73
C GLN A 28 -3.79 7.06 8.10
N SER A 29 -4.43 6.46 7.11
CA SER A 29 -5.52 5.49 7.34
C SER A 29 -5.05 4.29 8.15
N LEU A 30 -3.86 3.76 7.83
CA LEU A 30 -3.26 2.66 8.60
C LEU A 30 -2.90 3.06 10.02
N ASN A 31 -2.27 4.21 10.20
CA ASN A 31 -1.90 4.70 11.50
C ASN A 31 -3.12 4.86 12.40
N ASP A 32 -4.19 5.46 11.90
CA ASP A 32 -5.43 5.67 12.64
C ASP A 32 -6.09 4.35 13.02
N ALA A 33 -6.16 3.42 12.08
CA ALA A 33 -6.77 2.10 12.33
C ALA A 33 -5.97 1.28 13.35
N LEU A 34 -4.65 1.20 13.18
CA LEU A 34 -3.78 0.48 14.13
C LEU A 34 -3.80 1.11 15.51
N SER A 35 -3.72 2.43 15.58
CA SER A 35 -3.75 3.15 16.87
C SER A 35 -5.08 2.94 17.61
N THR A 36 -6.18 2.90 16.87
CA THR A 36 -7.50 2.60 17.44
C THR A 36 -7.57 1.17 18.00
N LEU A 37 -7.11 0.20 17.23
CA LEU A 37 -7.19 -1.21 17.62
C LEU A 37 -6.20 -1.59 18.72
N LEU A 38 -4.99 -1.05 18.68
CA LEU A 38 -3.94 -1.35 19.64
C LEU A 38 -3.92 -0.41 20.85
N ARG A 39 -4.70 0.65 20.81
CA ARG A 39 -4.85 1.65 21.89
C ARG A 39 -3.54 2.33 22.28
N GLU A 40 -2.68 2.55 21.32
CA GLU A 40 -1.44 3.33 21.43
C GLU A 40 -1.20 4.04 20.10
N ASP A 41 -0.37 5.07 20.11
CA ASP A 41 0.04 5.73 18.89
C ASP A 41 0.95 4.82 18.08
N ILE A 42 0.48 4.38 16.92
CA ILE A 42 1.23 3.53 16.00
C ILE A 42 1.54 4.33 14.73
N ALA A 43 2.80 4.31 14.34
CA ALA A 43 3.25 4.91 13.09
C ALA A 43 3.85 3.83 12.21
N VAL A 44 3.26 3.60 11.04
CA VAL A 44 3.79 2.63 10.08
C VAL A 44 4.88 3.27 9.22
N VAL A 45 5.86 2.45 8.84
CA VAL A 45 6.91 2.82 7.90
C VAL A 45 6.72 1.98 6.64
N GLY A 46 6.58 2.64 5.50
CA GLY A 46 6.35 1.97 4.24
C GLY A 46 7.63 1.71 3.45
N ALA A 47 7.50 0.85 2.43
CA ALA A 47 8.61 0.48 1.54
C ALA A 47 9.10 1.64 0.67
N GLY A 48 8.26 2.63 0.43
CA GLY A 48 8.60 3.81 -0.36
C GLY A 48 7.36 4.66 -0.61
N ARG A 49 7.57 5.87 -1.08
CA ARG A 49 6.48 6.79 -1.42
C ARG A 49 5.85 6.40 -2.74
N THR A 50 4.55 6.52 -2.82
CA THR A 50 3.82 6.48 -4.09
C THR A 50 3.11 7.81 -4.30
N ASP A 51 2.96 8.20 -5.57
CA ASP A 51 2.31 9.45 -5.93
C ASP A 51 0.78 9.34 -5.83
N THR A 52 0.12 10.49 -5.90
CA THR A 52 -1.35 10.56 -5.90
C THR A 52 -1.94 9.63 -6.96
N GLY A 53 -2.90 8.82 -6.55
CA GLY A 53 -3.65 7.94 -7.44
C GLY A 53 -2.95 6.62 -7.80
N VAL A 54 -1.70 6.41 -7.39
CA VAL A 54 -0.96 5.18 -7.67
C VAL A 54 -1.50 4.03 -6.84
N ASN A 55 -1.76 2.90 -7.49
CA ASN A 55 -2.19 1.65 -6.86
C ASN A 55 -0.98 0.84 -6.42
N ALA A 56 -1.18 -0.01 -5.44
CA ALA A 56 -0.15 -0.96 -5.02
C ALA A 56 -0.74 -2.35 -4.78
N ILE A 57 0.01 -3.35 -5.22
CA ILE A 57 -0.24 -4.76 -4.94
C ILE A 57 0.95 -5.27 -4.15
N ASP A 58 0.70 -5.95 -3.03
CA ASP A 58 1.77 -6.48 -2.18
C ASP A 58 2.74 -5.39 -1.65
N TYR A 59 2.19 -4.26 -1.26
CA TYR A 59 2.96 -3.20 -0.61
C TYR A 59 3.34 -3.64 0.80
N VAL A 60 4.59 -3.37 1.19
CA VAL A 60 5.11 -3.78 2.49
C VAL A 60 5.32 -2.58 3.40
N ALA A 61 4.85 -2.70 4.62
CA ALA A 61 5.10 -1.73 5.69
C ALA A 61 5.47 -2.47 6.97
N HIS A 62 5.99 -1.76 7.94
CA HIS A 62 6.21 -2.32 9.27
C HIS A 62 5.79 -1.32 10.35
N PHE A 63 5.54 -1.86 11.54
CA PHE A 63 5.31 -1.07 12.74
C PHE A 63 5.88 -1.79 13.96
N ASP A 64 6.13 -1.05 15.01
CA ASP A 64 6.62 -1.58 16.27
C ASP A 64 5.51 -1.56 17.33
N TYR A 65 5.45 -2.62 18.11
CA TYR A 65 4.54 -2.78 19.23
C TYR A 65 5.18 -3.68 20.27
N ASP A 66 5.09 -3.32 21.53
CA ASP A 66 5.83 -3.98 22.61
C ASP A 66 5.11 -5.17 23.26
N LYS A 67 3.91 -5.49 22.78
CA LYS A 67 3.11 -6.60 23.29
C LYS A 67 2.88 -7.64 22.20
N SER A 68 2.55 -8.86 22.61
CA SER A 68 2.19 -9.89 21.63
C SER A 68 0.85 -9.56 20.98
N ILE A 69 0.73 -9.92 19.70
CA ILE A 69 -0.46 -9.69 18.88
C ILE A 69 -0.92 -11.02 18.29
N ASP A 70 -2.22 -11.28 18.36
CA ASP A 70 -2.84 -12.27 17.49
C ASP A 70 -2.97 -11.66 16.10
N THR A 71 -2.02 -11.98 15.21
CA THR A 71 -1.92 -11.35 13.89
C THR A 71 -3.10 -11.66 12.98
N ALA A 72 -3.69 -12.84 13.10
CA ALA A 72 -4.88 -13.22 12.34
C ALA A 72 -6.10 -12.38 12.76
N ALA A 73 -6.28 -12.19 14.07
CA ALA A 73 -7.35 -11.37 14.62
C ALA A 73 -7.16 -9.89 14.25
N LEU A 74 -5.93 -9.39 14.29
CA LEU A 74 -5.62 -8.00 13.92
C LEU A 74 -5.89 -7.77 12.43
N LYS A 75 -5.48 -8.68 11.57
CA LYS A 75 -5.77 -8.62 10.13
C LYS A 75 -7.28 -8.52 9.88
N TYR A 76 -8.06 -9.36 10.51
CA TYR A 76 -9.52 -9.34 10.38
C TYR A 76 -10.12 -8.00 10.80
N LYS A 77 -9.70 -7.51 11.96
CA LYS A 77 -10.20 -6.23 12.50
C LYS A 77 -9.80 -5.03 11.63
N LEU A 78 -8.56 -5.02 11.14
CA LEU A 78 -8.11 -3.98 10.22
C LEU A 78 -8.94 -3.94 8.94
N ASN A 79 -9.17 -5.10 8.33
CA ASN A 79 -10.00 -5.17 7.12
C ASN A 79 -11.45 -4.78 7.37
N ALA A 80 -11.94 -4.91 8.60
CA ALA A 80 -13.29 -4.49 8.96
C ALA A 80 -13.43 -2.97 9.09
N ILE A 81 -12.39 -2.27 9.57
CA ILE A 81 -12.47 -0.82 9.83
C ILE A 81 -11.81 0.05 8.76
N LEU A 82 -10.88 -0.49 7.97
CA LEU A 82 -10.27 0.23 6.86
C LEU A 82 -11.27 0.44 5.72
N PRO A 83 -11.11 1.49 4.91
CA PRO A 83 -11.97 1.69 3.76
C PRO A 83 -11.80 0.56 2.73
N PRO A 84 -12.79 0.37 1.83
CA PRO A 84 -12.71 -0.70 0.81
C PRO A 84 -11.50 -0.60 -0.12
N SER A 85 -10.90 0.58 -0.20
CA SER A 85 -9.71 0.84 -1.02
C SER A 85 -8.40 0.32 -0.45
N ILE A 86 -8.40 -0.19 0.79
CA ILE A 86 -7.22 -0.77 1.44
C ILE A 86 -7.56 -2.18 1.93
N ALA A 87 -6.75 -3.15 1.55
CA ALA A 87 -6.88 -4.54 2.01
C ALA A 87 -5.58 -5.03 2.62
N ILE A 88 -5.65 -5.55 3.83
CA ILE A 88 -4.52 -6.17 4.51
C ILE A 88 -4.47 -7.64 4.09
N LYS A 89 -3.34 -8.06 3.53
CA LYS A 89 -3.13 -9.43 3.07
C LYS A 89 -2.49 -10.31 4.12
N ASN A 90 -1.52 -9.78 4.85
CA ASN A 90 -0.80 -10.54 5.87
C ASN A 90 -0.21 -9.62 6.93
N ILE A 91 -0.13 -10.11 8.15
CA ILE A 91 0.61 -9.50 9.25
C ILE A 91 1.42 -10.60 9.91
N GLU A 92 2.71 -10.36 10.07
CA GLU A 92 3.61 -11.32 10.74
C GLU A 92 4.65 -10.60 11.59
N GLU A 93 4.99 -11.21 12.72
CA GLU A 93 6.15 -10.76 13.49
C GLU A 93 7.42 -11.01 12.71
N THR A 94 8.35 -10.08 12.76
CA THR A 94 9.61 -10.16 12.04
C THR A 94 10.76 -9.73 12.94
N ASP A 95 12.00 -9.91 12.47
CA ASP A 95 13.18 -9.44 13.19
C ASP A 95 13.16 -7.93 13.35
N ASN A 96 13.70 -7.44 14.46
CA ASN A 96 13.77 -6.00 14.70
C ASN A 96 14.70 -5.27 13.71
N ASP A 97 15.55 -6.01 13.01
CA ASP A 97 16.41 -5.48 11.95
C ASP A 97 15.69 -5.28 10.62
N PHE A 98 14.50 -5.90 10.46
CA PHE A 98 13.71 -5.72 9.24
C PHE A 98 13.26 -4.27 9.10
N HIS A 99 13.42 -3.70 7.91
CA HIS A 99 12.95 -2.36 7.58
C HIS A 99 12.26 -2.38 6.22
N ALA A 100 11.00 -1.95 6.16
CA ALA A 100 10.20 -2.04 4.94
C ALA A 100 10.87 -1.36 3.75
N ARG A 101 11.56 -0.24 3.97
CA ARG A 101 12.26 0.50 2.91
C ARG A 101 13.65 -0.05 2.64
N PHE A 102 14.48 -0.25 3.68
CA PHE A 102 15.89 -0.58 3.52
C PHE A 102 16.14 -2.07 3.28
N SER A 103 15.23 -2.95 3.71
CA SER A 103 15.31 -4.38 3.46
C SER A 103 14.75 -4.77 2.08
N ALA A 104 14.09 -3.86 1.38
CA ALA A 104 13.57 -4.10 0.05
C ALA A 104 14.72 -4.25 -0.95
N ARG A 105 14.70 -5.34 -1.71
CA ARG A 105 15.72 -5.63 -2.74
C ARG A 105 15.25 -5.30 -4.15
N ARG A 106 13.93 -5.22 -4.35
CA ARG A 106 13.33 -5.02 -5.66
C ARG A 106 12.03 -4.25 -5.51
N ARG A 107 11.78 -3.34 -6.46
CA ARG A 107 10.50 -2.66 -6.64
C ARG A 107 10.11 -2.81 -8.09
N GLU A 108 8.86 -3.19 -8.31
CA GLU A 108 8.34 -3.40 -9.65
C GLU A 108 7.21 -2.41 -9.91
N TYR A 109 7.25 -1.75 -11.06
CA TYR A 109 6.22 -0.82 -11.51
C TYR A 109 5.63 -1.36 -12.81
N ILE A 110 4.30 -1.49 -12.81
CA ILE A 110 3.55 -1.99 -13.95
C ILE A 110 2.65 -0.88 -14.47
N TYR A 111 2.81 -0.56 -15.76
CA TYR A 111 1.95 0.39 -16.45
C TYR A 111 1.03 -0.38 -17.37
N HIS A 112 -0.28 -0.34 -17.07
CA HIS A 112 -1.30 -0.97 -17.91
C HIS A 112 -1.70 -0.02 -19.01
N ILE A 113 -1.57 -0.45 -20.27
CA ILE A 113 -1.88 0.35 -21.45
C ILE A 113 -2.83 -0.44 -22.34
N HIS A 114 -3.88 0.21 -22.85
CA HIS A 114 -4.77 -0.37 -23.83
C HIS A 114 -4.92 0.57 -25.03
N ARG A 115 -5.28 0.02 -26.21
CA ARG A 115 -5.31 0.76 -27.45
C ARG A 115 -6.71 1.23 -27.85
N GLU A 116 -7.71 0.44 -27.53
CA GLU A 116 -9.09 0.74 -27.83
C GLU A 116 -9.82 1.25 -26.60
N LYS A 117 -10.79 2.12 -26.79
CA LYS A 117 -11.63 2.62 -25.70
C LYS A 117 -12.33 1.45 -25.00
N ASP A 118 -12.08 1.29 -23.71
CA ASP A 118 -12.68 0.24 -22.89
C ASP A 118 -13.11 0.82 -21.54
N PRO A 119 -14.43 0.96 -21.30
CA PRO A 119 -14.91 1.52 -20.02
C PRO A 119 -14.54 0.67 -18.80
N PHE A 120 -14.24 -0.61 -18.97
CA PHE A 120 -13.84 -1.48 -17.87
C PHE A 120 -12.34 -1.40 -17.57
N ALA A 121 -11.52 -0.97 -18.51
CA ALA A 121 -10.09 -0.81 -18.35
C ALA A 121 -9.68 0.62 -17.92
N GLU A 122 -10.54 1.61 -18.05
CA GLU A 122 -10.22 3.03 -17.90
C GLU A 122 -9.59 3.37 -16.54
N GLN A 123 -10.07 2.76 -15.45
CA GLN A 123 -9.60 3.07 -14.10
C GLN A 123 -8.17 2.58 -13.84
N PHE A 124 -7.75 1.48 -14.46
CA PHE A 124 -6.48 0.82 -14.17
C PHE A 124 -5.52 0.75 -15.35
N SER A 125 -5.90 1.32 -16.49
CA SER A 125 -5.11 1.25 -17.71
C SER A 125 -5.19 2.56 -18.46
N TYR A 126 -4.07 2.98 -19.05
CA TYR A 126 -3.99 4.17 -19.87
C TYR A 126 -4.31 3.82 -21.33
N GLN A 127 -5.22 4.54 -21.95
CA GLN A 127 -5.52 4.39 -23.35
C GLN A 127 -4.45 5.12 -24.20
N TYR A 128 -3.76 4.36 -25.05
CA TYR A 128 -2.78 4.88 -25.98
C TYR A 128 -3.16 4.44 -27.40
N SER A 129 -3.67 5.37 -28.19
CA SER A 129 -4.24 5.10 -29.51
C SER A 129 -3.24 5.29 -30.66
N TYR A 130 -2.05 5.76 -30.40
CA TYR A 130 -1.01 5.96 -31.40
C TYR A 130 -0.42 4.62 -31.87
N PRO A 131 0.01 4.52 -33.16
CA PRO A 131 0.26 3.21 -33.77
C PRO A 131 1.49 2.47 -33.23
N GLU A 132 2.47 3.14 -32.65
CA GLU A 132 3.71 2.49 -32.25
C GLU A 132 4.07 2.77 -30.79
N LEU A 133 4.47 1.69 -30.09
CA LEU A 133 5.09 1.74 -28.76
C LEU A 133 6.42 1.01 -28.83
N ASP A 134 7.47 1.62 -28.32
CA ASP A 134 8.77 0.99 -28.18
C ASP A 134 8.87 0.38 -26.77
N PHE A 135 8.50 -0.89 -26.64
CA PHE A 135 8.54 -1.59 -25.36
C PHE A 135 9.97 -1.81 -24.85
N ASP A 136 10.96 -1.95 -25.74
CA ASP A 136 12.35 -2.11 -25.32
C ASP A 136 12.89 -0.83 -24.68
N ALA A 137 12.54 0.33 -25.21
CA ALA A 137 12.92 1.61 -24.62
C ALA A 137 12.21 1.89 -23.30
N MET A 138 11.03 1.31 -23.07
CA MET A 138 10.25 1.48 -21.85
C MET A 138 10.71 0.60 -20.69
N ASN A 139 11.44 -0.46 -20.97
CA ASN A 139 11.98 -1.39 -19.96
C ASN A 139 13.45 -1.03 -19.57
#